data_4f750c6cb0f299f6834715d9ee2d3fc5
#
_entry.id   4f750c6cb0f299f6834715d9ee2d3fc5
#
_cell.length_a   1.000
_cell.length_b   1.000
_cell.length_c   1.000
_cell.angle_alpha   90.00
_cell.angle_beta   90.00
_cell.angle_gamma   90.00
#
_symmetry.space_group_name_H-M   'P 1'
#
loop_
_entity.id
_entity.type
_entity.pdbx_description
1 polymer ?
#
loop_
_entity_poly.entity_id
_entity_poly.type
_entity_poly.pdbx_seq_one_letter_code
_entity_poly.pdbx_strand_id
1 'polypeptide(L)'
;MAAAAPSKPFLGGSTADVGSGLGFRQSSFLSRLSSAVQISTRRRTSLPTRRLEVRAGGDKFGKYFEVATYGESHGGGVGCIISGCPPRIPLSEEDLQFELDRRRPGQSRITTPRKETDTCRILSGLYDGMTTGTSICVFVPNTDQRGHDYSEMSLAYRPSHADATYDFKYGLRAIQGGGRSSARETIGRVAAGALAKKILKMYAGTEILAYVSQVHKVVLPEGVIDHEKVTLDQIESNIVRCPDLEYAQKMIEAIDAVRVRGDSVGGVVTCIARNVPRGLGCPVFDKLEGDLAKAMLSLPATKGFEFGSGFAGTFMTGSEHNDEFYMDENGNMRTRTNRSGGIQGGISNGETINMRIAFKPTSTIGKKQKTVTRDRNETDLIARGRHDPCVVPRAVPMVEAMVALVLLDQLMAQAAQCGLFPANAALQQQIVPPPSESLVTPKFA
;
A
#
# COMPACT_ATOMS: atom_id res chain seq x y z
N MET A 1 28.54 15.18 -46.01
CA MET A 1 27.93 16.09 -47.02
C MET A 1 26.43 16.08 -46.74
N ALA A 2 25.74 17.07 -46.46
CA ALA A 2 25.73 18.49 -46.24
C ALA A 2 24.66 18.70 -45.14
N ALA A 3 24.87 19.30 -44.12
CA ALA A 3 24.77 20.69 -43.66
C ALA A 3 23.58 21.48 -44.21
N ALA A 4 22.63 21.82 -43.34
CA ALA A 4 21.91 23.07 -43.41
C ALA A 4 21.38 23.47 -42.00
N ALA A 5 21.76 24.67 -41.62
CA ALA A 5 21.50 25.34 -40.36
C ALA A 5 20.30 26.33 -40.50
N PRO A 6 20.05 27.19 -39.51
CA PRO A 6 18.73 27.54 -38.98
C PRO A 6 18.19 28.88 -39.45
N SER A 7 16.94 29.20 -39.22
CA SER A 7 16.38 30.53 -39.43
C SER A 7 15.85 31.15 -38.13
N LYS A 8 16.29 32.38 -37.93
CA LYS A 8 16.01 33.32 -36.86
C LYS A 8 14.73 34.17 -37.10
N PRO A 9 14.38 35.07 -36.21
CA PRO A 9 13.02 35.50 -35.91
C PRO A 9 12.63 36.81 -36.61
N PHE A 10 11.35 37.15 -36.57
CA PHE A 10 10.88 38.47 -37.00
C PHE A 10 10.39 39.30 -35.80
N LEU A 11 11.04 40.45 -35.65
CA LEU A 11 10.62 41.63 -34.90
C LEU A 11 9.95 42.63 -35.84
N GLY A 12 9.04 43.40 -35.37
CA GLY A 12 8.50 44.63 -35.96
C GLY A 12 7.14 44.92 -35.33
N GLY A 13 6.88 45.91 -34.58
CA GLY A 13 7.26 47.28 -34.52
C GLY A 13 6.32 48.18 -35.30
N SER A 14 5.44 48.94 -34.65
CA SER A 14 5.08 50.33 -35.06
C SER A 14 3.85 50.83 -34.31
N THR A 15 3.98 51.72 -33.45
CA THR A 15 3.50 53.09 -33.22
C THR A 15 2.44 53.67 -34.15
N ALA A 16 1.38 54.24 -33.60
CA ALA A 16 0.78 55.48 -34.07
C ALA A 16 -0.10 56.12 -32.96
N ASP A 17 0.26 57.31 -32.71
CA ASP A 17 -0.22 58.41 -31.88
C ASP A 17 -1.34 59.18 -32.61
N VAL A 18 -2.21 59.90 -31.93
CA VAL A 18 -2.98 61.11 -32.25
C VAL A 18 -4.16 61.14 -31.25
N GLY A 19 -4.39 62.05 -30.31
CA GLY A 19 -4.16 63.46 -30.30
C GLY A 19 -5.50 64.22 -30.18
N SER A 20 -5.50 65.32 -29.38
CA SER A 20 -6.50 66.38 -29.20
C SER A 20 -7.59 66.11 -28.14
N GLY A 21 -7.84 66.88 -27.06
CA GLY A 21 -7.54 68.29 -26.81
C GLY A 21 -8.86 69.07 -26.51
N LEU A 22 -8.84 69.88 -25.50
CA LEU A 22 -9.76 70.96 -25.06
C LEU A 22 -10.20 70.75 -23.62
N GLY A 23 -9.85 71.48 -22.59
CA GLY A 23 -9.62 72.88 -22.38
C GLY A 23 -10.89 73.61 -21.91
N PHE A 24 -11.00 73.97 -20.60
CA PHE A 24 -11.54 75.25 -20.12
C PHE A 24 -11.41 75.37 -18.58
N ARG A 25 -10.57 76.28 -18.13
CA ARG A 25 -10.59 77.46 -17.30
C ARG A 25 -11.45 77.43 -16.02
N GLN A 26 -10.67 77.65 -14.95
CA GLN A 26 -10.69 78.70 -13.91
C GLN A 26 -12.00 78.98 -13.12
N SER A 27 -11.87 78.86 -11.81
CA SER A 27 -11.87 80.06 -10.98
C SER A 27 -11.42 79.78 -9.54
N SER A 28 -10.63 80.69 -9.03
CA SER A 28 -10.06 80.87 -7.73
C SER A 28 -11.10 81.19 -6.64
N PHE A 29 -10.85 80.80 -5.38
CA PHE A 29 -10.82 81.73 -4.25
C PHE A 29 -10.41 81.08 -2.92
N LEU A 30 -9.30 81.54 -2.40
CA LEU A 30 -8.90 81.84 -1.04
C LEU A 30 -9.11 80.80 0.09
N SER A 31 -8.04 80.37 0.62
CA SER A 31 -7.25 80.80 1.77
C SER A 31 -7.51 80.09 3.11
N ARG A 32 -6.38 79.63 3.65
CA ARG A 32 -6.04 79.44 5.07
C ARG A 32 -6.75 78.34 5.85
N LEU A 33 -5.99 77.30 6.12
CA LEU A 33 -5.51 76.98 7.46
C LEU A 33 -4.51 75.85 7.41
N SER A 34 -3.30 76.15 7.81
CA SER A 34 -2.22 75.18 8.00
C SER A 34 -2.52 74.26 9.19
N SER A 35 -2.55 73.05 9.00
CA SER A 35 -2.20 72.02 9.96
C SER A 35 -1.61 70.82 9.23
N ALA A 36 -0.31 70.67 9.39
CA ALA A 36 0.45 69.58 8.85
C ALA A 36 -0.02 68.25 9.47
N VAL A 37 -0.83 67.51 8.74
CA VAL A 37 -1.05 66.09 9.02
C VAL A 37 0.05 65.33 8.31
N GLN A 38 1.06 64.91 9.04
CA GLN A 38 2.02 63.93 8.60
C GLN A 38 1.27 62.60 8.36
N ILE A 39 0.90 62.34 7.13
CA ILE A 39 0.44 60.99 6.73
C ILE A 39 1.70 60.09 6.71
N SER A 40 1.92 59.42 7.83
CA SER A 40 2.84 58.31 7.91
C SER A 40 2.35 57.26 6.93
N THR A 41 2.97 57.16 5.76
CA THR A 41 2.85 56.03 4.87
C THR A 41 3.46 54.82 5.57
N ARG A 42 2.67 54.13 6.38
CA ARG A 42 3.02 52.76 6.80
C ARG A 42 3.29 51.95 5.55
N ARG A 43 4.55 51.69 5.25
CA ARG A 43 4.96 50.62 4.37
C ARG A 43 4.20 49.38 4.81
N ARG A 44 3.23 48.93 4.01
CA ARG A 44 2.71 47.56 4.12
C ARG A 44 3.89 46.65 3.90
N THR A 45 4.51 46.19 4.99
CA THR A 45 5.34 45.01 4.94
C THR A 45 4.43 43.89 4.46
N SER A 46 4.60 43.46 3.21
CA SER A 46 4.02 42.24 2.72
C SER A 46 4.49 41.14 3.65
N LEU A 47 3.58 40.64 4.47
CA LEU A 47 3.82 39.38 5.20
C LEU A 47 4.31 38.37 4.17
N PRO A 48 5.41 37.68 4.45
CA PRO A 48 5.83 36.61 3.55
C PRO A 48 4.66 35.63 3.44
N THR A 49 4.07 35.54 2.27
CA THR A 49 3.13 34.48 1.96
C THR A 49 3.89 33.18 2.19
N ARG A 50 3.72 32.56 3.36
CA ARG A 50 4.15 31.16 3.55
C ARG A 50 3.51 30.38 2.40
N ARG A 51 4.30 29.99 1.43
CA ARG A 51 3.87 28.95 0.49
C ARG A 51 3.44 27.79 1.35
N LEU A 52 2.16 27.45 1.32
CA LEU A 52 1.68 26.19 1.84
C LEU A 52 2.42 25.09 1.06
N GLU A 53 3.44 24.50 1.67
CA GLU A 53 4.01 23.26 1.18
C GLU A 53 2.97 22.18 1.36
N VAL A 54 2.23 21.90 0.30
CA VAL A 54 1.35 20.74 0.25
C VAL A 54 2.25 19.52 0.02
N ARG A 55 2.57 18.81 1.09
CA ARG A 55 3.26 17.52 1.01
C ARG A 55 2.25 16.46 0.58
N ALA A 56 2.29 16.04 -0.67
CA ALA A 56 1.56 14.87 -1.15
C ALA A 56 2.29 13.60 -0.66
N GLY A 57 1.80 12.99 0.44
CA GLY A 57 2.43 11.84 1.09
C GLY A 57 1.93 10.46 0.60
N GLY A 58 1.38 10.36 -0.62
CA GLY A 58 0.74 9.14 -1.09
C GLY A 58 1.68 8.02 -1.57
N ASP A 59 2.97 8.27 -1.67
CA ASP A 59 4.02 7.35 -2.15
C ASP A 59 4.89 6.76 -1.03
N LYS A 60 4.57 7.11 0.22
CA LYS A 60 5.20 6.60 1.43
C LYS A 60 4.20 5.91 2.35
N PHE A 61 4.65 4.88 3.04
CA PHE A 61 3.87 4.10 3.99
C PHE A 61 4.69 3.83 5.25
N GLY A 62 4.05 3.87 6.45
CA GLY A 62 4.72 3.74 7.75
C GLY A 62 5.17 5.09 8.31
N LYS A 63 5.50 5.12 9.60
CA LYS A 63 5.97 6.30 10.35
C LYS A 63 7.37 6.08 10.92
N TYR A 64 7.61 4.93 11.52
CA TYR A 64 8.87 4.51 12.12
C TYR A 64 9.66 3.60 11.18
N PHE A 65 8.97 2.65 10.56
CA PHE A 65 9.47 1.84 9.46
C PHE A 65 8.84 2.32 8.16
N GLU A 66 9.42 3.36 7.58
CA GLU A 66 8.88 4.03 6.39
C GLU A 66 9.36 3.36 5.11
N VAL A 67 8.44 3.12 4.21
CA VAL A 67 8.72 2.57 2.87
C VAL A 67 8.21 3.53 1.81
N ALA A 68 9.11 3.96 0.91
CA ALA A 68 8.78 4.69 -0.31
C ALA A 68 9.01 3.77 -1.51
N THR A 69 7.97 3.53 -2.33
CA THR A 69 8.11 2.75 -3.57
C THR A 69 8.34 3.65 -4.78
N TYR A 70 9.17 3.20 -5.72
CA TYR A 70 9.51 3.95 -6.93
C TYR A 70 9.53 3.08 -8.18
N GLY A 71 9.61 3.73 -9.34
CA GLY A 71 9.73 3.08 -10.64
C GLY A 71 8.39 2.78 -11.31
N GLU A 72 8.44 2.58 -12.61
CA GLU A 72 7.31 2.34 -13.50
C GLU A 72 7.35 0.92 -14.04
N SER A 73 6.18 0.32 -14.33
CA SER A 73 6.11 -1.08 -14.79
C SER A 73 6.81 -1.36 -16.12
N HIS A 74 7.04 -0.32 -16.93
CA HIS A 74 7.74 -0.35 -18.22
C HIS A 74 8.88 0.66 -18.28
N GLY A 75 9.39 1.13 -17.12
CA GLY A 75 10.63 1.89 -17.00
C GLY A 75 11.84 0.96 -16.81
N GLY A 76 12.98 1.50 -16.42
CA GLY A 76 14.22 0.74 -16.19
C GLY A 76 14.13 -0.30 -15.07
N GLY A 77 13.26 -0.07 -14.09
CA GLY A 77 13.04 -0.97 -12.96
C GLY A 77 12.06 -0.39 -11.94
N VAL A 78 11.83 -1.14 -10.90
CA VAL A 78 11.00 -0.78 -9.74
C VAL A 78 11.73 -1.13 -8.46
N GLY A 79 11.35 -0.53 -7.34
CA GLY A 79 11.97 -0.83 -6.07
C GLY A 79 11.37 -0.07 -4.91
N CYS A 80 12.10 -0.06 -3.81
CA CYS A 80 11.74 0.71 -2.62
C CYS A 80 12.96 1.30 -1.92
N ILE A 81 12.70 2.35 -1.16
CA ILE A 81 13.61 2.89 -0.15
C ILE A 81 12.95 2.63 1.20
N ILE A 82 13.69 1.97 2.10
CA ILE A 82 13.26 1.65 3.46
C ILE A 82 14.05 2.54 4.40
N SER A 83 13.35 3.29 5.24
CA SER A 83 13.92 4.15 6.28
C SER A 83 13.48 3.67 7.66
N GLY A 84 14.30 3.89 8.69
CA GLY A 84 13.98 3.49 10.06
C GLY A 84 14.24 2.02 10.39
N CYS A 85 14.86 1.25 9.50
CA CYS A 85 15.26 -0.11 9.82
C CYS A 85 16.30 -0.12 10.95
N PRO A 86 16.12 -0.91 12.03
CA PRO A 86 17.14 -1.05 13.07
C PRO A 86 18.49 -1.51 12.52
N PRO A 87 19.62 -1.05 13.08
CA PRO A 87 20.95 -1.54 12.68
C PRO A 87 21.20 -2.97 13.17
N ARG A 88 22.19 -3.64 12.56
CA ARG A 88 22.68 -4.97 12.93
C ARG A 88 21.67 -6.11 12.71
N ILE A 89 20.69 -5.91 11.84
CA ILE A 89 19.85 -7.02 11.37
C ILE A 89 20.60 -7.73 10.25
N PRO A 90 20.83 -9.06 10.33
CA PRO A 90 21.39 -9.82 9.22
C PRO A 90 20.44 -9.73 8.02
N LEU A 91 20.96 -9.31 6.86
CA LEU A 91 20.16 -9.16 5.65
C LEU A 91 20.99 -9.48 4.41
N SER A 92 20.42 -10.30 3.54
CA SER A 92 20.95 -10.60 2.23
C SER A 92 19.88 -10.41 1.14
N GLU A 93 20.28 -10.46 -0.13
CA GLU A 93 19.35 -10.41 -1.26
C GLU A 93 18.44 -11.65 -1.28
N GLU A 94 18.94 -12.81 -0.84
CA GLU A 94 18.19 -14.07 -0.75
C GLU A 94 17.02 -13.98 0.22
N ASP A 95 17.16 -13.26 1.32
CA ASP A 95 16.09 -13.03 2.29
C ASP A 95 14.89 -12.33 1.64
N LEU A 96 15.17 -11.41 0.72
CA LEU A 96 14.13 -10.67 -0.01
C LEU A 96 13.61 -11.46 -1.22
N GLN A 97 14.51 -12.17 -1.89
CA GLN A 97 14.22 -12.91 -3.11
C GLN A 97 13.18 -14.00 -2.89
N PHE A 98 13.22 -14.68 -1.75
CA PHE A 98 12.23 -15.71 -1.41
C PHE A 98 10.79 -15.20 -1.52
N GLU A 99 10.49 -14.04 -0.94
CA GLU A 99 9.15 -13.45 -1.00
C GLU A 99 8.83 -12.85 -2.40
N LEU A 100 9.84 -12.33 -3.08
CA LEU A 100 9.69 -11.83 -4.45
C LEU A 100 9.40 -12.97 -5.43
N ASP A 101 10.00 -14.14 -5.25
CA ASP A 101 9.71 -15.32 -6.05
C ASP A 101 8.28 -15.81 -5.87
N ARG A 102 7.73 -15.75 -4.68
CA ARG A 102 6.31 -16.03 -4.41
C ARG A 102 5.37 -15.03 -5.11
N ARG A 103 5.82 -13.79 -5.34
CA ARG A 103 5.04 -12.71 -5.97
C ARG A 103 5.18 -12.66 -7.49
N ARG A 104 6.31 -13.06 -8.08
CA ARG A 104 6.67 -12.86 -9.49
C ARG A 104 5.57 -13.31 -10.47
N PRO A 105 5.54 -12.75 -11.71
CA PRO A 105 4.63 -13.23 -12.76
C PRO A 105 5.12 -14.57 -13.35
N GLY A 106 4.26 -15.26 -14.09
CA GLY A 106 4.64 -16.46 -14.87
C GLY A 106 4.88 -17.72 -14.05
N GLN A 107 4.34 -17.80 -12.83
CA GLN A 107 4.55 -18.94 -11.93
C GLN A 107 3.78 -20.20 -12.35
N SER A 108 2.64 -20.02 -13.01
CA SER A 108 1.77 -21.13 -13.37
C SER A 108 0.85 -20.76 -14.55
N ARG A 109 0.13 -21.79 -15.08
CA ARG A 109 -0.85 -21.58 -16.16
C ARG A 109 -2.04 -20.69 -15.79
N ILE A 110 -2.34 -20.54 -14.49
CA ILE A 110 -3.44 -19.68 -14.01
C ILE A 110 -3.01 -18.25 -13.70
N THR A 111 -1.76 -17.90 -13.97
CA THR A 111 -1.20 -16.56 -13.83
C THR A 111 -0.81 -15.98 -15.18
N THR A 112 -0.41 -14.72 -15.23
CA THR A 112 0.04 -14.04 -16.44
C THR A 112 1.20 -14.80 -17.11
N PRO A 113 1.22 -14.93 -18.45
CA PRO A 113 2.33 -15.57 -19.16
C PRO A 113 3.60 -14.70 -19.27
N ARG A 114 3.61 -13.48 -18.68
CA ARG A 114 4.80 -12.64 -18.58
C ARG A 114 5.87 -13.36 -17.76
N LYS A 115 7.12 -13.32 -18.21
CA LYS A 115 8.26 -13.95 -17.53
C LYS A 115 9.22 -12.90 -17.03
N GLU A 116 9.30 -12.75 -15.73
CA GLU A 116 10.28 -11.88 -15.03
C GLU A 116 10.93 -12.70 -13.93
N THR A 117 12.22 -12.54 -13.74
CA THR A 117 12.94 -13.18 -12.63
C THR A 117 12.73 -12.44 -11.32
N ASP A 118 12.38 -11.15 -11.42
CA ASP A 118 12.25 -10.22 -10.28
C ASP A 118 13.46 -10.25 -9.34
N THR A 119 14.66 -10.50 -9.90
CA THR A 119 15.92 -10.57 -9.16
C THR A 119 16.21 -9.22 -8.52
N CYS A 120 16.27 -9.19 -7.21
CA CYS A 120 16.52 -7.97 -6.46
C CYS A 120 18.01 -7.70 -6.26
N ARG A 121 18.33 -6.42 -6.04
CA ARG A 121 19.65 -5.95 -5.64
C ARG A 121 19.49 -4.94 -4.52
N ILE A 122 20.32 -5.05 -3.48
CA ILE A 122 20.38 -4.08 -2.40
C ILE A 122 21.52 -3.11 -2.71
N LEU A 123 21.20 -1.84 -2.90
CA LEU A 123 22.13 -0.83 -3.37
C LEU A 123 22.76 -0.01 -2.24
N SER A 124 22.14 0.02 -1.06
CA SER A 124 22.61 0.77 0.11
C SER A 124 22.00 0.22 1.41
N GLY A 125 22.55 0.67 2.55
CA GLY A 125 22.03 0.36 3.88
C GLY A 125 22.57 -0.92 4.50
N LEU A 126 23.52 -1.60 3.83
CA LEU A 126 24.19 -2.79 4.33
C LEU A 126 25.71 -2.60 4.41
N TYR A 127 26.30 -3.20 5.41
CA TYR A 127 27.74 -3.38 5.55
C TYR A 127 28.00 -4.75 6.20
N ASP A 128 28.84 -5.56 5.57
CA ASP A 128 29.21 -6.91 6.03
C ASP A 128 27.99 -7.79 6.37
N GLY A 129 26.99 -7.79 5.47
CA GLY A 129 25.75 -8.57 5.62
C GLY A 129 24.80 -8.09 6.72
N MET A 130 25.02 -6.91 7.30
CA MET A 130 24.23 -6.34 8.37
C MET A 130 23.64 -4.99 7.97
N THR A 131 22.43 -4.68 8.43
CA THR A 131 21.85 -3.35 8.27
C THR A 131 22.62 -2.30 9.05
N THR A 132 22.80 -1.11 8.48
CA THR A 132 23.58 -0.01 9.08
C THR A 132 22.74 0.97 9.89
N GLY A 133 21.38 0.86 9.83
CA GLY A 133 20.47 1.85 10.39
C GLY A 133 20.21 3.04 9.45
N THR A 134 20.87 3.09 8.29
CA THR A 134 20.62 4.10 7.25
C THR A 134 19.63 3.56 6.21
N SER A 135 19.22 4.41 5.26
CA SER A 135 18.23 4.01 4.24
C SER A 135 18.71 2.83 3.39
N ILE A 136 17.87 1.81 3.30
CA ILE A 136 18.09 0.63 2.46
C ILE A 136 17.38 0.86 1.13
N CYS A 137 18.13 0.80 0.02
CA CYS A 137 17.59 0.91 -1.32
C CYS A 137 17.57 -0.47 -1.98
N VAL A 138 16.38 -0.94 -2.38
CA VAL A 138 16.19 -2.19 -3.11
C VAL A 138 15.75 -1.89 -4.53
N PHE A 139 16.38 -2.50 -5.51
CA PHE A 139 16.10 -2.33 -6.93
C PHE A 139 15.84 -3.67 -7.62
N VAL A 140 14.85 -3.70 -8.51
CA VAL A 140 14.52 -4.85 -9.38
C VAL A 140 14.38 -4.34 -10.81
N PRO A 141 15.19 -4.80 -11.77
CA PRO A 141 15.11 -4.38 -13.16
C PRO A 141 13.86 -4.94 -13.85
N ASN A 142 13.37 -4.23 -14.86
CA ASN A 142 12.34 -4.72 -15.77
C ASN A 142 13.01 -5.39 -16.97
N THR A 143 12.78 -6.68 -17.18
CA THR A 143 13.48 -7.47 -18.24
C THR A 143 12.53 -7.94 -19.35
N ASP A 144 11.24 -8.15 -19.09
CA ASP A 144 10.24 -8.60 -20.09
C ASP A 144 9.12 -7.55 -20.26
N GLN A 145 9.48 -6.39 -20.82
CA GLN A 145 8.53 -5.34 -21.17
C GLN A 145 8.33 -5.27 -22.69
N ARG A 146 7.05 -5.13 -23.16
CA ARG A 146 6.69 -5.06 -24.58
C ARG A 146 5.76 -3.88 -24.81
N GLY A 147 6.32 -2.76 -25.29
CA GLY A 147 5.56 -1.53 -25.52
C GLY A 147 4.43 -1.68 -26.55
N HIS A 148 4.56 -2.57 -27.53
CA HIS A 148 3.56 -2.81 -28.57
C HIS A 148 2.26 -3.42 -28.05
N ASP A 149 2.27 -4.11 -26.90
CA ASP A 149 1.08 -4.71 -26.28
C ASP A 149 0.03 -3.66 -25.84
N TYR A 150 0.36 -2.36 -25.88
CA TYR A 150 -0.46 -1.27 -25.34
C TYR A 150 -0.92 -0.22 -26.38
N SER A 151 -0.75 -0.47 -27.67
CA SER A 151 -1.10 0.49 -28.73
C SER A 151 -2.58 0.88 -28.72
N GLU A 152 -3.50 -0.08 -28.62
CA GLU A 152 -4.95 0.19 -28.55
C GLU A 152 -5.34 0.90 -27.23
N MET A 153 -4.65 0.59 -26.13
CA MET A 153 -4.88 1.19 -24.81
C MET A 153 -4.32 2.63 -24.73
N SER A 154 -3.54 3.08 -25.70
CA SER A 154 -3.11 4.47 -25.80
C SER A 154 -4.25 5.41 -26.22
N LEU A 155 -5.18 4.91 -27.00
CA LEU A 155 -6.29 5.66 -27.58
C LEU A 155 -7.53 5.68 -26.71
N ALA A 156 -7.82 4.59 -26.00
CA ALA A 156 -9.04 4.40 -25.22
C ALA A 156 -8.75 3.99 -23.78
N TYR A 157 -9.66 4.31 -22.87
CA TYR A 157 -9.55 3.95 -21.46
C TYR A 157 -10.01 2.51 -21.22
N ARG A 158 -9.23 1.72 -20.49
CA ARG A 158 -9.65 0.39 -20.05
C ARG A 158 -10.77 0.52 -19.01
N PRO A 159 -11.92 -0.12 -19.20
CA PRO A 159 -13.01 -0.11 -18.21
C PRO A 159 -12.51 -0.61 -16.86
N SER A 160 -12.86 0.09 -15.77
CA SER A 160 -12.47 -0.23 -14.39
C SER A 160 -10.96 -0.24 -14.09
N HIS A 161 -10.12 0.24 -15.02
CA HIS A 161 -8.71 0.52 -14.78
C HIS A 161 -8.50 1.97 -14.31
N ALA A 162 -7.31 2.28 -13.80
CA ALA A 162 -6.98 3.63 -13.33
C ALA A 162 -6.69 4.64 -14.47
N ASP A 163 -6.81 4.26 -15.73
CA ASP A 163 -6.41 5.07 -16.88
C ASP A 163 -7.04 6.47 -16.88
N ALA A 164 -8.38 6.53 -16.82
CA ALA A 164 -9.11 7.79 -16.85
C ALA A 164 -8.86 8.64 -15.59
N THR A 165 -8.82 8.01 -14.41
CA THR A 165 -8.63 8.72 -13.15
C THR A 165 -7.22 9.33 -13.01
N TYR A 166 -6.21 8.70 -13.59
CA TYR A 166 -4.86 9.28 -13.66
C TYR A 166 -4.82 10.49 -14.60
N ASP A 167 -5.46 10.40 -15.78
CA ASP A 167 -5.58 11.54 -16.70
C ASP A 167 -6.39 12.69 -16.06
N PHE A 168 -7.46 12.40 -15.33
CA PHE A 168 -8.26 13.43 -14.63
C PHE A 168 -7.45 14.13 -13.54
N LYS A 169 -6.62 13.40 -12.81
CA LYS A 169 -5.85 13.95 -11.70
C LYS A 169 -4.57 14.64 -12.14
N TYR A 170 -3.82 14.01 -13.03
CA TYR A 170 -2.46 14.43 -13.37
C TYR A 170 -2.32 15.00 -14.77
N GLY A 171 -3.35 14.87 -15.64
CA GLY A 171 -3.28 15.28 -17.06
C GLY A 171 -2.35 14.42 -17.92
N LEU A 172 -1.62 13.51 -17.31
CA LEU A 172 -0.65 12.61 -17.93
C LEU A 172 -0.64 11.27 -17.22
N ARG A 173 -0.50 10.18 -17.98
CA ARG A 173 -0.34 8.82 -17.46
C ARG A 173 0.70 8.02 -18.21
N ALA A 174 1.33 7.08 -17.53
CA ALA A 174 2.13 6.05 -18.19
C ALA A 174 1.19 5.04 -18.84
N ILE A 175 1.14 5.04 -20.18
CA ILE A 175 0.22 4.19 -20.96
C ILE A 175 0.68 2.74 -20.90
N GLN A 176 1.97 2.51 -21.08
CA GLN A 176 2.56 1.18 -21.06
C GLN A 176 2.44 0.55 -19.67
N GLY A 177 1.69 -0.53 -19.56
CA GLY A 177 1.50 -1.28 -18.34
C GLY A 177 0.76 -0.58 -17.19
N GLY A 178 0.36 0.69 -17.38
CA GLY A 178 -0.33 1.49 -16.36
C GLY A 178 0.59 2.12 -15.30
N GLY A 179 1.90 2.15 -15.53
CA GLY A 179 2.87 2.86 -14.68
C GLY A 179 2.78 2.47 -13.20
N ARG A 180 2.57 3.46 -12.33
CA ARG A 180 2.43 3.28 -10.88
C ARG A 180 1.14 2.58 -10.45
N SER A 181 0.09 2.52 -11.29
CA SER A 181 -1.13 1.75 -11.01
C SER A 181 -1.01 0.25 -11.29
N SER A 182 0.13 -0.19 -11.81
CA SER A 182 0.40 -1.60 -12.11
C SER A 182 0.70 -2.40 -10.85
N ALA A 183 0.27 -3.68 -10.82
CA ALA A 183 0.65 -4.62 -9.78
C ALA A 183 2.18 -4.84 -9.67
N ARG A 184 2.98 -4.40 -10.65
CA ARG A 184 4.44 -4.46 -10.57
C ARG A 184 5.01 -3.54 -9.48
N GLU A 185 4.33 -2.47 -9.13
CA GLU A 185 4.67 -1.57 -8.03
C GLU A 185 4.79 -2.33 -6.70
N THR A 186 4.01 -3.40 -6.51
CA THR A 186 4.04 -4.20 -5.29
C THR A 186 5.36 -4.94 -5.03
N ILE A 187 6.29 -4.99 -5.99
CA ILE A 187 7.66 -5.50 -5.78
C ILE A 187 8.33 -4.75 -4.63
N GLY A 188 8.27 -3.43 -4.62
CA GLY A 188 8.85 -2.63 -3.53
C GLY A 188 8.21 -2.91 -2.18
N ARG A 189 6.88 -3.13 -2.16
CA ARG A 189 6.16 -3.49 -0.92
C ARG A 189 6.56 -4.87 -0.41
N VAL A 190 6.66 -5.86 -1.30
CA VAL A 190 7.03 -7.24 -0.93
C VAL A 190 8.47 -7.31 -0.47
N ALA A 191 9.40 -6.62 -1.12
CA ALA A 191 10.79 -6.54 -0.68
C ALA A 191 10.92 -5.94 0.74
N ALA A 192 10.26 -4.80 0.99
CA ALA A 192 10.24 -4.20 2.31
C ALA A 192 9.50 -5.06 3.35
N GLY A 193 8.40 -5.71 2.94
CA GLY A 193 7.65 -6.64 3.77
C GLY A 193 8.44 -7.90 4.16
N ALA A 194 9.29 -8.40 3.27
CA ALA A 194 10.19 -9.52 3.57
C ALA A 194 11.13 -9.19 4.74
N LEU A 195 11.77 -8.01 4.71
CA LEU A 195 12.58 -7.52 5.82
C LEU A 195 11.75 -7.34 7.10
N ALA A 196 10.54 -6.78 6.98
CA ALA A 196 9.64 -6.60 8.11
C ALA A 196 9.23 -7.95 8.73
N LYS A 197 8.88 -8.96 7.92
CA LYS A 197 8.60 -10.34 8.40
C LYS A 197 9.80 -10.93 9.15
N LYS A 198 11.01 -10.76 8.61
CA LYS A 198 12.24 -11.24 9.24
C LYS A 198 12.46 -10.61 10.63
N ILE A 199 12.32 -9.29 10.73
CA ILE A 199 12.47 -8.57 12.01
C ILE A 199 11.41 -9.01 13.02
N LEU A 200 10.14 -9.07 12.62
CA LEU A 200 9.03 -9.51 13.48
C LEU A 200 9.22 -10.94 13.98
N LYS A 201 9.70 -11.86 13.12
CA LYS A 201 10.00 -13.23 13.51
C LYS A 201 11.16 -13.31 14.50
N MET A 202 12.24 -12.55 14.25
CA MET A 202 13.41 -12.51 15.13
C MET A 202 13.09 -11.91 16.50
N TYR A 203 12.24 -10.89 16.53
CA TYR A 203 11.95 -10.12 17.74
C TYR A 203 10.87 -10.77 18.62
N ALA A 204 9.77 -11.25 18.02
CA ALA A 204 8.59 -11.72 18.74
C ALA A 204 8.13 -13.13 18.32
N GLY A 205 8.83 -13.79 17.40
CA GLY A 205 8.36 -15.05 16.82
C GLY A 205 7.10 -14.90 15.97
N THR A 206 6.73 -13.67 15.61
CA THR A 206 5.53 -13.39 14.81
C THR A 206 5.60 -14.09 13.46
N GLU A 207 4.55 -14.81 13.11
CA GLU A 207 4.38 -15.50 11.85
C GLU A 207 3.17 -14.92 11.10
N ILE A 208 3.37 -14.56 9.84
CA ILE A 208 2.32 -13.98 8.98
C ILE A 208 2.15 -14.88 7.78
N LEU A 209 0.97 -15.45 7.63
CA LEU A 209 0.59 -16.35 6.55
C LEU A 209 -0.70 -15.86 5.88
N ALA A 210 -0.77 -15.99 4.57
CA ALA A 210 -1.99 -15.73 3.84
C ALA A 210 -2.28 -16.84 2.84
N TYR A 211 -3.54 -17.08 2.56
CA TYR A 211 -3.97 -18.11 1.63
C TYR A 211 -5.23 -17.69 0.87
N VAL A 212 -5.48 -18.32 -0.25
CA VAL A 212 -6.69 -18.08 -1.05
C VAL A 212 -7.86 -18.86 -0.43
N SER A 213 -8.86 -18.14 0.05
CA SER A 213 -10.08 -18.69 0.65
C SER A 213 -11.29 -18.66 -0.29
N GLN A 214 -11.22 -17.87 -1.38
CA GLN A 214 -12.29 -17.85 -2.38
C GLN A 214 -11.73 -17.50 -3.77
N VAL A 215 -12.25 -18.19 -4.79
CA VAL A 215 -12.12 -17.80 -6.20
C VAL A 215 -13.50 -17.88 -6.85
N HIS A 216 -13.95 -16.75 -7.41
CA HIS A 216 -15.26 -16.67 -8.05
C HIS A 216 -16.37 -17.16 -7.09
N LYS A 217 -17.10 -18.22 -7.48
CA LYS A 217 -18.17 -18.85 -6.67
C LYS A 217 -17.68 -19.99 -5.78
N VAL A 218 -16.43 -20.39 -5.89
CA VAL A 218 -15.82 -21.43 -5.05
C VAL A 218 -15.33 -20.78 -3.77
N VAL A 219 -15.99 -21.08 -2.66
CA VAL A 219 -15.71 -20.52 -1.33
C VAL A 219 -15.29 -21.66 -0.42
N LEU A 220 -14.13 -21.50 0.23
CA LEU A 220 -13.67 -22.40 1.29
C LEU A 220 -14.56 -22.18 2.52
N PRO A 221 -15.21 -23.21 3.07
CA PRO A 221 -16.05 -23.05 4.25
C PRO A 221 -15.24 -22.54 5.45
N GLU A 222 -15.91 -21.77 6.31
CA GLU A 222 -15.32 -21.32 7.55
C GLU A 222 -15.01 -22.51 8.48
N GLY A 223 -13.89 -22.45 9.19
CA GLY A 223 -13.44 -23.48 10.12
C GLY A 223 -12.75 -24.71 9.48
N VAL A 224 -12.70 -24.82 8.15
CA VAL A 224 -11.97 -25.91 7.48
C VAL A 224 -10.46 -25.77 7.72
N ILE A 225 -9.93 -24.56 7.75
CA ILE A 225 -8.53 -24.30 8.04
C ILE A 225 -8.36 -23.87 9.48
N ASP A 226 -7.58 -24.65 10.24
CA ASP A 226 -7.16 -24.30 11.58
C ASP A 226 -6.08 -23.20 11.51
N HIS A 227 -6.44 -21.98 11.91
CA HIS A 227 -5.56 -20.83 11.87
C HIS A 227 -4.33 -20.96 12.79
N GLU A 228 -4.38 -21.84 13.80
CA GLU A 228 -3.24 -22.07 14.71
C GLU A 228 -2.24 -23.09 14.15
N LYS A 229 -2.63 -23.90 13.14
CA LYS A 229 -1.82 -25.04 12.65
C LYS A 229 -1.41 -24.92 11.19
N VAL A 230 -2.12 -24.16 10.37
CA VAL A 230 -1.79 -24.04 8.93
C VAL A 230 -0.36 -23.59 8.73
N THR A 231 0.35 -24.22 7.77
CA THR A 231 1.77 -23.96 7.47
C THR A 231 1.96 -23.35 6.09
N LEU A 232 3.11 -22.69 5.91
CA LEU A 232 3.51 -22.15 4.61
C LEU A 232 3.59 -23.25 3.55
N ASP A 233 4.10 -24.44 3.89
CA ASP A 233 4.22 -25.57 2.97
C ASP A 233 2.85 -26.05 2.49
N GLN A 234 1.84 -26.08 3.35
CA GLN A 234 0.47 -26.38 2.96
C GLN A 234 -0.10 -25.36 1.99
N ILE A 235 0.16 -24.06 2.23
CA ILE A 235 -0.29 -22.96 1.37
C ILE A 235 0.39 -23.02 0.00
N GLU A 236 1.70 -23.21 -0.06
CA GLU A 236 2.48 -23.26 -1.29
C GLU A 236 2.43 -24.62 -2.00
N SER A 237 1.72 -25.64 -1.45
CA SER A 237 1.61 -26.99 -2.02
C SER A 237 0.92 -27.02 -3.41
N ASN A 238 0.22 -25.94 -3.78
CA ASN A 238 -0.50 -25.85 -5.05
C ASN A 238 -0.46 -24.43 -5.65
N ILE A 239 -0.75 -24.36 -6.96
CA ILE A 239 -0.60 -23.11 -7.73
C ILE A 239 -1.62 -22.02 -7.39
N VAL A 240 -2.74 -22.35 -6.71
CA VAL A 240 -3.74 -21.37 -6.29
C VAL A 240 -3.51 -20.88 -4.85
N ARG A 241 -2.63 -21.55 -4.08
CA ARG A 241 -2.34 -21.24 -2.68
C ARG A 241 -3.53 -21.38 -1.75
N CYS A 242 -4.32 -22.42 -1.91
CA CYS A 242 -5.36 -22.83 -0.99
C CYS A 242 -4.88 -24.05 -0.19
N PRO A 243 -4.88 -24.02 1.16
CA PRO A 243 -4.37 -25.13 1.97
C PRO A 243 -5.19 -26.43 1.84
N ASP A 244 -6.46 -26.31 1.47
CA ASP A 244 -7.32 -27.47 1.20
C ASP A 244 -7.21 -27.89 -0.28
N LEU A 245 -6.76 -29.11 -0.53
CA LEU A 245 -6.47 -29.61 -1.88
C LEU A 245 -7.73 -29.80 -2.74
N GLU A 246 -8.85 -30.15 -2.15
CA GLU A 246 -10.11 -30.32 -2.88
C GLU A 246 -10.63 -28.96 -3.38
N TYR A 247 -10.67 -27.96 -2.49
CA TYR A 247 -11.04 -26.60 -2.87
C TYR A 247 -10.01 -25.95 -3.80
N ALA A 248 -8.72 -26.24 -3.61
CA ALA A 248 -7.68 -25.79 -4.53
C ALA A 248 -7.95 -26.23 -5.97
N GLN A 249 -8.28 -27.51 -6.17
CA GLN A 249 -8.60 -28.04 -7.49
C GLN A 249 -9.83 -27.35 -8.11
N LYS A 250 -10.92 -27.20 -7.35
CA LYS A 250 -12.13 -26.50 -7.79
C LYS A 250 -11.85 -25.02 -8.16
N MET A 251 -10.99 -24.34 -7.39
CA MET A 251 -10.59 -22.95 -7.67
C MET A 251 -9.74 -22.85 -8.93
N ILE A 252 -8.82 -23.79 -9.16
CA ILE A 252 -8.00 -23.87 -10.38
C ILE A 252 -8.90 -24.07 -11.61
N GLU A 253 -9.86 -24.98 -11.55
CA GLU A 253 -10.83 -25.21 -12.62
C GLU A 253 -11.68 -23.97 -12.92
N ALA A 254 -12.13 -23.26 -11.88
CA ALA A 254 -12.87 -22.01 -12.04
C ALA A 254 -12.04 -20.91 -12.76
N ILE A 255 -10.75 -20.82 -12.47
CA ILE A 255 -9.83 -19.88 -13.15
C ILE A 255 -9.62 -20.32 -14.61
N ASP A 256 -9.33 -21.60 -14.85
CA ASP A 256 -9.10 -22.12 -16.21
C ASP A 256 -10.34 -21.93 -17.10
N ALA A 257 -11.54 -22.15 -16.58
CA ALA A 257 -12.79 -21.97 -17.31
C ALA A 257 -12.99 -20.54 -17.82
N VAL A 258 -12.56 -19.51 -17.08
CA VAL A 258 -12.67 -18.10 -17.51
C VAL A 258 -11.49 -17.69 -18.37
N ARG A 259 -10.28 -18.21 -18.10
CA ARG A 259 -9.07 -17.97 -18.88
C ARG A 259 -9.27 -18.35 -20.35
N VAL A 260 -9.84 -19.52 -20.61
CA VAL A 260 -10.12 -20.02 -21.99
C VAL A 260 -11.09 -19.06 -22.72
N ARG A 261 -12.00 -18.42 -22.00
CA ARG A 261 -12.96 -17.47 -22.56
C ARG A 261 -12.42 -16.04 -22.70
N GLY A 262 -11.13 -15.82 -22.38
CA GLY A 262 -10.52 -14.49 -22.40
C GLY A 262 -11.07 -13.52 -21.34
N ASP A 263 -11.54 -14.04 -20.22
CA ASP A 263 -12.14 -13.30 -19.11
C ASP A 263 -11.29 -13.40 -17.83
N SER A 264 -11.76 -12.82 -16.74
CA SER A 264 -11.08 -12.85 -15.44
C SER A 264 -12.06 -13.04 -14.28
N VAL A 265 -11.56 -13.52 -13.15
CA VAL A 265 -12.30 -13.66 -11.90
C VAL A 265 -11.52 -13.05 -10.74
N GLY A 266 -12.25 -12.61 -9.74
CA GLY A 266 -11.73 -12.18 -8.44
C GLY A 266 -11.85 -13.28 -7.39
N GLY A 267 -11.57 -12.92 -6.15
CA GLY A 267 -11.67 -13.81 -5.00
C GLY A 267 -11.27 -13.13 -3.70
N VAL A 268 -11.02 -13.95 -2.69
CA VAL A 268 -10.67 -13.50 -1.34
C VAL A 268 -9.37 -14.16 -0.88
N VAL A 269 -8.52 -13.36 -0.29
CA VAL A 269 -7.34 -13.82 0.47
C VAL A 269 -7.67 -13.70 1.95
N THR A 270 -7.48 -14.76 2.70
CA THR A 270 -7.48 -14.76 4.17
C THR A 270 -6.04 -14.64 4.64
N CYS A 271 -5.78 -13.75 5.59
CA CYS A 271 -4.48 -13.57 6.21
C CYS A 271 -4.57 -13.71 7.71
N ILE A 272 -3.59 -14.39 8.28
CA ILE A 272 -3.44 -14.58 9.72
C ILE A 272 -2.06 -14.09 10.17
N ALA A 273 -1.99 -13.56 11.40
CA ALA A 273 -0.74 -13.24 12.06
C ALA A 273 -0.75 -13.82 13.48
N ARG A 274 0.15 -14.76 13.74
CA ARG A 274 0.32 -15.43 15.04
C ARG A 274 1.44 -14.79 15.83
N ASN A 275 1.43 -14.98 17.13
CA ASN A 275 2.46 -14.50 18.06
C ASN A 275 2.69 -12.97 17.90
N VAL A 276 1.60 -12.25 17.66
CA VAL A 276 1.67 -10.78 17.62
C VAL A 276 1.74 -10.27 19.06
N PRO A 277 2.74 -9.43 19.40
CA PRO A 277 2.82 -8.84 20.73
C PRO A 277 1.53 -8.10 21.10
N ARG A 278 1.15 -8.16 22.36
CA ARG A 278 0.05 -7.36 22.90
C ARG A 278 0.40 -5.88 22.91
N GLY A 279 -0.57 -5.01 22.75
CA GLY A 279 -0.38 -3.57 22.89
C GLY A 279 -0.08 -2.84 21.59
N LEU A 280 -0.03 -3.50 20.43
CA LEU A 280 0.20 -2.83 19.15
C LEU A 280 -1.06 -2.10 18.68
N GLY A 281 -0.91 -0.84 18.30
CA GLY A 281 -1.99 0.03 17.85
C GLY A 281 -2.07 1.32 18.68
N CYS A 282 -2.43 2.42 18.04
CA CYS A 282 -2.49 3.76 18.64
C CYS A 282 -3.91 4.37 18.50
N PRO A 283 -4.86 4.03 19.40
CA PRO A 283 -6.14 4.76 19.43
C PRO A 283 -5.89 6.28 19.64
N VAL A 284 -6.76 7.18 19.18
CA VAL A 284 -8.14 6.93 18.71
C VAL A 284 -8.18 6.63 17.19
N PHE A 285 -7.36 7.25 16.38
CA PHE A 285 -7.46 7.21 14.90
C PHE A 285 -6.53 6.18 14.25
N ASP A 286 -5.36 5.91 14.84
CA ASP A 286 -4.39 4.95 14.34
C ASP A 286 -4.60 3.57 15.00
N LYS A 287 -5.86 3.12 15.06
CA LYS A 287 -6.21 1.77 15.48
C LYS A 287 -5.56 0.74 14.59
N LEU A 288 -5.10 -0.38 15.15
CA LEU A 288 -4.39 -1.40 14.39
C LEU A 288 -5.22 -1.93 13.21
N GLU A 289 -6.52 -2.20 13.40
CA GLU A 289 -7.42 -2.61 12.31
C GLU A 289 -7.61 -1.50 11.25
N GLY A 290 -7.55 -0.24 11.66
CA GLY A 290 -7.62 0.91 10.75
C GLY A 290 -6.39 1.00 9.86
N ASP A 291 -5.18 0.84 10.42
CA ASP A 291 -3.92 0.82 9.67
C ASP A 291 -3.83 -0.42 8.76
N LEU A 292 -4.26 -1.59 9.25
CA LEU A 292 -4.36 -2.79 8.42
C LEU A 292 -5.33 -2.60 7.25
N ALA A 293 -6.51 -2.03 7.48
CA ALA A 293 -7.47 -1.73 6.42
C ALA A 293 -6.90 -0.76 5.37
N LYS A 294 -6.23 0.32 5.81
CA LYS A 294 -5.53 1.26 4.93
C LYS A 294 -4.48 0.55 4.08
N ALA A 295 -3.66 -0.31 4.69
CA ALA A 295 -2.64 -1.08 4.01
C ALA A 295 -3.24 -1.99 2.93
N MET A 296 -4.27 -2.77 3.30
CA MET A 296 -4.94 -3.71 2.39
C MET A 296 -5.65 -2.99 1.23
N LEU A 297 -6.40 -1.93 1.52
CA LEU A 297 -7.13 -1.17 0.50
C LEU A 297 -6.21 -0.33 -0.40
N SER A 298 -4.94 -0.15 -0.03
CA SER A 298 -3.91 0.45 -0.87
C SER A 298 -3.35 -0.51 -1.94
N LEU A 299 -3.60 -1.81 -1.83
CA LEU A 299 -3.19 -2.80 -2.82
C LEU A 299 -4.02 -2.67 -4.11
N PRO A 300 -3.42 -2.92 -5.29
CA PRO A 300 -4.19 -2.95 -6.53
C PRO A 300 -5.32 -3.97 -6.50
N ALA A 301 -6.46 -3.64 -7.10
CA ALA A 301 -7.64 -4.47 -7.26
C ALA A 301 -8.42 -4.81 -5.97
N THR A 302 -8.04 -4.33 -4.80
CA THR A 302 -8.81 -4.54 -3.57
C THR A 302 -10.16 -3.82 -3.59
N LYS A 303 -11.17 -4.45 -2.97
CA LYS A 303 -12.56 -3.96 -2.92
C LYS A 303 -13.22 -4.12 -1.56
N GLY A 304 -12.66 -4.93 -0.68
CA GLY A 304 -13.22 -5.15 0.64
C GLY A 304 -12.16 -5.61 1.62
N PHE A 305 -12.41 -5.32 2.89
CA PHE A 305 -11.61 -5.72 4.02
C PHE A 305 -12.53 -6.06 5.18
N GLU A 306 -12.29 -7.18 5.83
CA GLU A 306 -12.93 -7.60 7.07
C GLU A 306 -11.86 -8.14 8.02
N PHE A 307 -12.08 -7.98 9.31
CA PHE A 307 -11.25 -8.63 10.34
C PHE A 307 -12.14 -9.28 11.39
N GLY A 308 -11.65 -10.34 12.04
CA GLY A 308 -12.42 -11.12 12.98
C GLY A 308 -13.73 -11.63 12.36
N SER A 309 -14.84 -11.45 13.07
CA SER A 309 -16.19 -11.83 12.60
C SER A 309 -16.69 -11.02 11.41
N GLY A 310 -16.08 -9.86 11.12
CA GLY A 310 -16.44 -9.02 9.98
C GLY A 310 -17.94 -8.70 9.91
N PHE A 311 -18.51 -8.74 8.71
CA PHE A 311 -19.94 -8.51 8.51
C PHE A 311 -20.82 -9.58 9.13
N ALA A 312 -20.34 -10.82 9.28
CA ALA A 312 -21.11 -11.90 9.91
C ALA A 312 -21.42 -11.61 11.38
N GLY A 313 -20.57 -10.85 12.08
CA GLY A 313 -20.81 -10.42 13.46
C GLY A 313 -22.08 -9.57 13.63
N THR A 314 -22.56 -8.92 12.57
CA THR A 314 -23.78 -8.11 12.63
C THR A 314 -25.07 -8.94 12.82
N PHE A 315 -25.01 -10.24 12.58
CA PHE A 315 -26.12 -11.17 12.80
C PHE A 315 -26.13 -11.76 14.20
N MET A 316 -25.10 -11.47 15.02
CA MET A 316 -24.95 -12.02 16.36
C MET A 316 -25.48 -11.04 17.42
N THR A 317 -25.99 -11.57 18.51
CA THR A 317 -26.24 -10.80 19.73
C THR A 317 -24.92 -10.51 20.46
N GLY A 318 -24.89 -9.53 21.36
CA GLY A 318 -23.69 -9.22 22.12
C GLY A 318 -23.13 -10.41 22.90
N SER A 319 -24.02 -11.23 23.51
CA SER A 319 -23.61 -12.45 24.25
C SER A 319 -23.02 -13.54 23.32
N GLU A 320 -23.47 -13.64 22.10
CA GLU A 320 -22.91 -14.57 21.10
C GLU A 320 -21.58 -14.08 20.52
N HIS A 321 -21.42 -12.76 20.42
CA HIS A 321 -20.25 -12.14 19.81
C HIS A 321 -19.09 -11.94 20.79
N ASN A 322 -19.35 -11.73 22.08
CA ASN A 322 -18.32 -11.42 23.08
C ASN A 322 -17.32 -12.57 23.24
N ASP A 323 -16.04 -12.24 23.14
CA ASP A 323 -14.94 -13.16 23.42
C ASP A 323 -14.69 -13.23 24.92
N GLU A 324 -15.16 -14.32 25.59
CA GLU A 324 -14.98 -14.53 27.03
C GLU A 324 -13.50 -14.72 27.37
N PHE A 325 -13.03 -14.03 28.40
CA PHE A 325 -11.66 -14.21 28.90
C PHE A 325 -11.54 -15.45 29.81
N TYR A 326 -10.39 -16.09 29.76
CA TYR A 326 -9.98 -17.15 30.65
C TYR A 326 -8.46 -17.15 30.89
N MET A 327 -7.99 -17.79 31.92
CA MET A 327 -6.57 -18.02 32.18
C MET A 327 -6.19 -19.40 31.64
N ASP A 328 -5.13 -19.44 30.78
CA ASP A 328 -4.59 -20.69 30.32
C ASP A 328 -3.71 -21.39 31.36
N GLU A 329 -3.25 -22.61 31.08
CA GLU A 329 -2.42 -23.40 31.99
C GLU A 329 -1.06 -22.73 32.33
N ASN A 330 -0.61 -21.79 31.52
CA ASN A 330 0.61 -21.02 31.72
C ASN A 330 0.37 -19.69 32.46
N GLY A 331 -0.86 -19.43 32.89
CA GLY A 331 -1.22 -18.19 33.58
C GLY A 331 -1.38 -16.99 32.63
N ASN A 332 -1.55 -17.19 31.33
CA ASN A 332 -1.83 -16.12 30.39
C ASN A 332 -3.33 -15.91 30.22
N MET A 333 -3.77 -14.67 30.17
CA MET A 333 -5.13 -14.32 29.83
C MET A 333 -5.36 -14.53 28.32
N ARG A 334 -6.34 -15.36 27.99
CA ARG A 334 -6.71 -15.69 26.59
C ARG A 334 -8.21 -15.47 26.40
N THR A 335 -8.69 -15.58 25.17
CA THR A 335 -10.11 -15.55 24.85
C THR A 335 -10.59 -16.91 24.32
N ARG A 336 -11.83 -17.32 24.72
CA ARG A 336 -12.42 -18.62 24.32
C ARG A 336 -12.78 -18.66 22.83
N THR A 337 -13.16 -17.51 22.29
CA THR A 337 -13.42 -17.28 20.88
C THR A 337 -12.53 -16.13 20.40
N ASN A 338 -12.44 -15.92 19.11
CA ASN A 338 -11.65 -14.83 18.54
C ASN A 338 -12.47 -14.07 17.47
N ARG A 339 -13.68 -13.66 17.85
CA ARG A 339 -14.59 -12.89 16.99
C ARG A 339 -14.08 -11.47 16.77
N SER A 340 -13.35 -10.93 17.74
CA SER A 340 -12.64 -9.65 17.63
C SER A 340 -11.43 -9.69 16.69
N GLY A 341 -11.00 -10.89 16.25
CA GLY A 341 -9.90 -11.04 15.29
C GLY A 341 -8.54 -10.62 15.82
N GLY A 342 -8.27 -10.80 17.12
CA GLY A 342 -6.99 -10.48 17.75
C GLY A 342 -6.80 -9.00 18.11
N ILE A 343 -7.81 -8.15 17.88
CA ILE A 343 -7.74 -6.70 18.10
C ILE A 343 -8.98 -6.25 18.88
N GLN A 344 -8.75 -5.58 20.00
CA GLN A 344 -9.82 -5.01 20.82
C GLN A 344 -9.52 -3.55 21.14
N GLY A 345 -10.50 -2.67 20.90
CA GLY A 345 -10.33 -1.23 21.10
C GLY A 345 -9.25 -0.57 20.22
N GLY A 346 -8.82 -1.24 19.16
CA GLY A 346 -7.75 -0.76 18.27
C GLY A 346 -6.37 -1.27 18.65
N ILE A 347 -6.27 -2.19 19.62
CA ILE A 347 -5.02 -2.68 20.19
C ILE A 347 -4.98 -4.20 20.11
N SER A 348 -3.84 -4.79 19.73
CA SER A 348 -3.64 -6.23 19.70
C SER A 348 -3.75 -6.84 21.11
N ASN A 349 -4.51 -7.93 21.24
CA ASN A 349 -4.76 -8.61 22.52
C ASN A 349 -3.93 -9.88 22.72
N GLY A 350 -3.09 -10.25 21.74
CA GLY A 350 -2.22 -11.44 21.77
C GLY A 350 -2.83 -12.69 21.16
N GLU A 351 -4.11 -12.65 20.75
CA GLU A 351 -4.72 -13.71 19.95
C GLU A 351 -4.29 -13.58 18.47
N THR A 352 -4.47 -14.65 17.71
CA THR A 352 -4.18 -14.64 16.28
C THR A 352 -5.00 -13.57 15.56
N ILE A 353 -4.33 -12.62 14.93
CA ILE A 353 -5.00 -11.63 14.09
C ILE A 353 -5.45 -12.33 12.81
N ASN A 354 -6.72 -12.18 12.45
CA ASN A 354 -7.26 -12.74 11.21
C ASN A 354 -8.06 -11.69 10.44
N MET A 355 -7.92 -11.71 9.10
CA MET A 355 -8.58 -10.77 8.21
C MET A 355 -8.83 -11.38 6.84
N ARG A 356 -9.81 -10.85 6.10
CA ARG A 356 -10.15 -11.25 4.74
C ARG A 356 -10.12 -10.05 3.80
N ILE A 357 -9.53 -10.22 2.63
CA ILE A 357 -9.32 -9.16 1.65
C ILE A 357 -9.94 -9.57 0.31
N ALA A 358 -10.91 -8.82 -0.16
CA ALA A 358 -11.60 -9.07 -1.43
C ALA A 358 -10.88 -8.38 -2.59
N PHE A 359 -10.61 -9.13 -3.64
CA PHE A 359 -10.00 -8.66 -4.89
C PHE A 359 -11.00 -8.77 -6.05
N LYS A 360 -11.18 -7.68 -6.78
CA LYS A 360 -12.01 -7.69 -7.98
C LYS A 360 -11.35 -8.47 -9.11
N PRO A 361 -12.11 -8.92 -10.12
CA PRO A 361 -11.56 -9.42 -11.38
C PRO A 361 -10.59 -8.43 -12.02
N THR A 362 -9.57 -8.93 -12.71
CA THR A 362 -8.63 -8.11 -13.47
C THR A 362 -9.38 -7.37 -14.58
N SER A 363 -9.21 -6.06 -14.67
CA SER A 363 -9.98 -5.22 -15.60
C SER A 363 -9.54 -5.35 -17.06
N THR A 364 -8.31 -5.77 -17.30
CA THR A 364 -7.78 -5.99 -18.65
C THR A 364 -8.09 -7.40 -19.10
N ILE A 365 -9.03 -7.54 -20.04
CA ILE A 365 -9.53 -8.84 -20.54
C ILE A 365 -9.53 -8.87 -22.06
N GLY A 366 -9.49 -10.07 -22.62
CA GLY A 366 -9.51 -10.32 -24.07
C GLY A 366 -10.88 -10.18 -24.73
N LYS A 367 -11.91 -9.80 -23.96
CA LYS A 367 -13.26 -9.57 -24.49
C LYS A 367 -13.45 -8.12 -24.95
N LYS A 368 -14.29 -7.95 -25.96
CA LYS A 368 -14.73 -6.63 -26.42
C LYS A 368 -15.55 -5.92 -25.35
N GLN A 369 -15.14 -4.70 -25.00
CA GLN A 369 -15.77 -3.85 -23.99
C GLN A 369 -16.06 -2.47 -24.57
N LYS A 370 -17.18 -1.89 -24.23
CA LYS A 370 -17.50 -0.50 -24.58
C LYS A 370 -16.70 0.45 -23.67
N THR A 371 -16.17 1.52 -24.25
CA THR A 371 -15.36 2.52 -23.55
C THR A 371 -15.42 3.86 -24.29
N VAL A 372 -14.56 4.81 -23.84
CA VAL A 372 -14.38 6.11 -24.48
C VAL A 372 -12.91 6.39 -24.75
N THR A 373 -12.62 7.14 -25.79
CA THR A 373 -11.29 7.68 -26.09
C THR A 373 -10.99 8.90 -25.24
N ARG A 374 -9.72 9.36 -25.25
CA ARG A 374 -9.33 10.65 -24.62
C ARG A 374 -10.09 11.83 -25.22
N ASP A 375 -10.45 11.76 -26.51
CA ASP A 375 -11.22 12.78 -27.21
C ASP A 375 -12.74 12.68 -26.96
N ARG A 376 -13.14 11.88 -25.97
CA ARG A 376 -14.54 11.70 -25.51
C ARG A 376 -15.47 11.04 -26.54
N ASN A 377 -14.93 10.27 -27.48
CA ASN A 377 -15.74 9.49 -28.43
C ASN A 377 -15.98 8.08 -27.88
N GLU A 378 -17.20 7.59 -27.94
CA GLU A 378 -17.52 6.20 -27.62
C GLU A 378 -16.84 5.26 -28.62
N THR A 379 -16.27 4.16 -28.10
CA THR A 379 -15.58 3.16 -28.91
C THR A 379 -15.65 1.79 -28.25
N ASP A 380 -15.20 0.79 -28.96
CA ASP A 380 -14.97 -0.56 -28.45
C ASP A 380 -13.48 -0.81 -28.24
N LEU A 381 -13.14 -1.48 -27.16
CA LEU A 381 -11.78 -1.87 -26.82
C LEU A 381 -11.70 -3.38 -26.58
N ILE A 382 -10.73 -4.02 -27.21
CA ILE A 382 -10.29 -5.39 -26.87
C ILE A 382 -8.89 -5.24 -26.28
N ALA A 383 -8.79 -5.27 -24.96
CA ALA A 383 -7.51 -5.09 -24.29
C ALA A 383 -6.68 -6.38 -24.40
N ARG A 384 -6.04 -6.58 -25.54
CA ARG A 384 -5.10 -7.68 -25.78
C ARG A 384 -3.85 -7.47 -24.95
N GLY A 385 -3.35 -8.52 -24.31
CA GLY A 385 -2.13 -8.44 -23.50
C GLY A 385 -1.96 -9.63 -22.58
N ARG A 386 -0.85 -9.62 -21.84
CA ARG A 386 -0.46 -10.70 -20.92
C ARG A 386 -0.93 -10.35 -19.50
N HIS A 387 -2.22 -10.66 -19.21
CA HIS A 387 -2.84 -10.33 -17.93
C HIS A 387 -3.16 -11.58 -17.12
N ASP A 388 -3.26 -11.43 -15.79
CA ASP A 388 -3.68 -12.50 -14.90
C ASP A 388 -5.18 -12.80 -15.11
N PRO A 389 -5.60 -14.04 -15.37
CA PRO A 389 -7.03 -14.40 -15.33
C PRO A 389 -7.59 -14.35 -13.92
N CYS A 390 -6.73 -14.48 -12.91
CA CYS A 390 -7.04 -14.25 -11.51
C CYS A 390 -5.78 -13.73 -10.80
N VAL A 391 -5.88 -12.56 -10.15
CA VAL A 391 -4.75 -11.95 -9.44
C VAL A 391 -4.55 -12.55 -8.05
N VAL A 392 -5.58 -13.23 -7.50
CA VAL A 392 -5.64 -13.62 -6.08
C VAL A 392 -4.47 -14.50 -5.63
N PRO A 393 -4.02 -15.52 -6.39
CA PRO A 393 -2.85 -16.32 -5.97
C PRO A 393 -1.56 -15.52 -5.82
N ARG A 394 -1.38 -14.49 -6.65
CA ARG A 394 -0.22 -13.58 -6.57
C ARG A 394 -0.37 -12.51 -5.50
N ALA A 395 -1.60 -12.23 -5.06
CA ALA A 395 -1.87 -11.26 -4.00
C ALA A 395 -1.46 -11.77 -2.61
N VAL A 396 -1.37 -13.08 -2.42
CA VAL A 396 -1.02 -13.71 -1.12
C VAL A 396 0.25 -13.09 -0.51
N PRO A 397 1.44 -13.12 -1.12
CA PRO A 397 2.62 -12.49 -0.55
C PRO A 397 2.54 -10.95 -0.46
N MET A 398 1.70 -10.31 -1.27
CA MET A 398 1.49 -8.86 -1.18
C MET A 398 0.69 -8.49 0.09
N VAL A 399 -0.30 -9.30 0.44
CA VAL A 399 -1.10 -9.16 1.67
C VAL A 399 -0.21 -9.38 2.88
N GLU A 400 0.55 -10.48 2.91
CA GLU A 400 1.49 -10.77 4.01
C GLU A 400 2.50 -9.64 4.22
N ALA A 401 3.06 -9.11 3.13
CA ALA A 401 4.03 -8.02 3.18
C ALA A 401 3.43 -6.75 3.81
N MET A 402 2.22 -6.37 3.40
CA MET A 402 1.57 -5.17 3.93
C MET A 402 1.17 -5.32 5.40
N VAL A 403 0.75 -6.53 5.84
CA VAL A 403 0.51 -6.84 7.26
C VAL A 403 1.81 -6.71 8.05
N ALA A 404 2.91 -7.25 7.53
CA ALA A 404 4.22 -7.15 8.18
C ALA A 404 4.68 -5.69 8.35
N LEU A 405 4.49 -4.85 7.32
CA LEU A 405 4.85 -3.44 7.39
C LEU A 405 4.06 -2.70 8.48
N VAL A 406 2.74 -2.97 8.60
CA VAL A 406 1.91 -2.37 9.66
C VAL A 406 2.35 -2.85 11.04
N LEU A 407 2.51 -4.16 11.22
CA LEU A 407 2.85 -4.72 12.52
C LEU A 407 4.23 -4.26 12.99
N LEU A 408 5.23 -4.18 12.09
CA LEU A 408 6.56 -3.68 12.45
C LEU A 408 6.54 -2.19 12.79
N ASP A 409 5.83 -1.38 12.01
CA ASP A 409 5.71 0.06 12.28
C ASP A 409 5.05 0.31 13.65
N GLN A 410 3.98 -0.43 13.98
CA GLN A 410 3.30 -0.36 15.27
C GLN A 410 4.15 -0.92 16.41
N LEU A 411 4.95 -1.96 16.18
CA LEU A 411 5.90 -2.48 17.17
C LEU A 411 6.98 -1.45 17.51
N MET A 412 7.51 -0.76 16.50
CA MET A 412 8.49 0.31 16.72
C MET A 412 7.86 1.52 17.41
N ALA A 413 6.62 1.87 17.07
CA ALA A 413 5.86 2.91 17.77
C ALA A 413 5.67 2.57 19.26
N GLN A 414 5.26 1.34 19.56
CA GLN A 414 5.13 0.80 20.91
C GLN A 414 6.46 0.90 21.68
N ALA A 415 7.56 0.44 21.08
CA ALA A 415 8.87 0.50 21.71
C ALA A 415 9.30 1.95 22.00
N ALA A 416 9.06 2.89 21.07
CA ALA A 416 9.38 4.30 21.26
C ALA A 416 8.51 4.95 22.33
N GLN A 417 7.23 4.61 22.42
CA GLN A 417 6.28 5.22 23.36
C GLN A 417 6.37 4.61 24.75
N CYS A 418 6.41 3.28 24.86
CA CYS A 418 6.37 2.55 26.13
C CYS A 418 7.76 2.22 26.69
N GLY A 419 8.81 2.20 25.85
CA GLY A 419 10.19 1.97 26.27
C GLY A 419 10.78 3.08 27.15
N LEU A 420 10.14 4.25 27.18
CA LEU A 420 10.48 5.35 28.09
C LEU A 420 9.75 5.26 29.43
N PHE A 421 9.08 4.14 29.72
CA PHE A 421 8.44 3.93 31.01
C PHE A 421 9.47 4.10 32.14
N PRO A 422 9.16 4.80 33.22
CA PRO A 422 10.13 5.09 34.26
C PRO A 422 10.80 3.83 34.78
N ALA A 423 12.12 3.73 34.63
CA ALA A 423 12.91 2.66 35.22
C ALA A 423 13.01 2.78 36.76
N ASN A 424 12.64 3.96 37.31
CA ASN A 424 12.63 4.21 38.74
C ASN A 424 11.45 3.49 39.41
N ALA A 425 11.71 2.48 40.24
CA ALA A 425 10.72 1.70 40.97
C ALA A 425 9.76 2.56 41.83
N ALA A 426 10.24 3.66 42.40
CA ALA A 426 9.40 4.57 43.20
C ALA A 426 8.36 5.31 42.35
N LEU A 427 8.67 5.62 41.08
CA LEU A 427 7.69 6.22 40.15
C LEU A 427 6.73 5.17 39.59
N GLN A 428 7.16 3.93 39.44
CA GLN A 428 6.32 2.82 39.00
C GLN A 428 5.26 2.46 40.03
N GLN A 429 5.55 2.59 41.33
CA GLN A 429 4.60 2.33 42.42
C GLN A 429 3.40 3.31 42.45
N GLN A 430 3.51 4.47 41.81
CA GLN A 430 2.43 5.43 41.69
C GLN A 430 1.45 5.08 40.56
N ILE A 431 1.84 4.20 39.66
CA ILE A 431 0.99 3.70 38.57
C ILE A 431 0.33 2.44 39.10
N VAL A 432 -0.99 2.47 39.29
CA VAL A 432 -1.73 1.28 39.69
C VAL A 432 -1.41 0.15 38.71
N PRO A 433 -0.65 -0.87 39.11
CA PRO A 433 -0.32 -1.95 38.20
C PRO A 433 -1.61 -2.68 37.83
N PRO A 434 -1.75 -3.16 36.59
CA PRO A 434 -2.81 -4.09 36.27
C PRO A 434 -2.67 -5.31 37.17
N PRO A 435 -3.78 -6.05 37.42
CA PRO A 435 -3.84 -7.13 38.43
C PRO A 435 -2.82 -8.29 38.21
N SER A 436 -2.06 -8.29 37.16
CA SER A 436 -0.97 -9.25 36.92
C SER A 436 0.23 -8.56 36.26
N GLU A 437 1.43 -8.81 36.81
CA GLU A 437 2.71 -8.25 36.35
C GLU A 437 3.06 -8.58 34.89
N SER A 438 2.41 -9.59 34.31
CA SER A 438 2.68 -10.08 32.95
C SER A 438 2.10 -9.21 31.82
N LEU A 439 1.26 -8.22 32.14
CA LEU A 439 0.53 -7.45 31.14
C LEU A 439 1.19 -6.13 30.71
N VAL A 440 2.20 -5.65 31.42
CA VAL A 440 2.70 -4.27 31.22
C VAL A 440 4.15 -4.18 30.77
N THR A 441 4.93 -5.20 30.95
CA THR A 441 6.31 -5.19 30.46
C THR A 441 6.48 -6.22 29.36
N PRO A 442 6.69 -5.80 28.09
CA PRO A 442 7.45 -6.62 27.19
C PRO A 442 8.79 -6.87 27.93
N LYS A 443 9.10 -8.09 28.30
CA LYS A 443 10.46 -8.45 28.67
C LYS A 443 11.29 -8.26 27.40
N PHE A 444 11.82 -7.06 27.25
CA PHE A 444 12.91 -6.81 26.32
C PHE A 444 14.16 -7.40 26.99
N ALA A 445 14.48 -8.64 26.71
CA ALA A 445 15.77 -9.23 26.98
C ALA A 445 16.67 -9.03 25.77
#